data_41650d4dc73e1e9f68f43874b625579b
#
_entry.id   41650d4dc73e1e9f68f43874b625579b
#
_cell.length_a   1.000
_cell.length_b   1.000
_cell.length_c   1.000
_cell.angle_alpha   90.00
_cell.angle_beta   90.00
_cell.angle_gamma   90.00
#
_symmetry.space_group_name_H-M   'P 1'
#
loop_
_entity.id
_entity.type
_entity.pdbx_description
1 polymer ?
#
loop_
_entity_poly.entity_id
_entity_poly.type
_entity_poly.pdbx_seq_one_letter_code
_entity_poly.pdbx_strand_id
1 'polypeptide(L)'
;GATVNTLKQTTNVERPDGSNRHSFPSGHTATAFMTATMLNKEYGHKSPWIGIGAYSVATATGLMRMANNKHWLSDVLTGAGIGILSTELGYYLADLIFKERGINRLANEEVFSRMDKPSFLSLYLGLNIPLSGYDIDEQTEFSTSSGSTAGVEGAYFFNPYIGAGGRFTVSNTSIIVNTDRAENN
;
A
#
# COMPACT_ATOMS: atom_id res chain seq x y z
N GLY A 1 -4.42 -4.30 -3.04
CA GLY A 1 -5.24 -3.56 -3.83
C GLY A 1 -6.35 -4.24 -4.59
N ALA A 2 -6.48 -3.90 -5.86
CA ALA A 2 -7.62 -4.29 -6.71
C ALA A 2 -7.91 -5.79 -6.70
N THR A 3 -6.90 -6.64 -6.92
CA THR A 3 -7.04 -8.10 -6.94
C THR A 3 -7.69 -8.66 -5.68
N VAL A 4 -7.27 -8.20 -4.50
CA VAL A 4 -7.84 -8.62 -3.22
C VAL A 4 -9.30 -8.19 -3.10
N ASN A 5 -9.64 -6.97 -3.52
CA ASN A 5 -11.02 -6.47 -3.47
C ASN A 5 -11.94 -7.22 -4.43
N THR A 6 -11.48 -7.49 -5.66
CA THR A 6 -12.25 -8.29 -6.62
C THR A 6 -12.53 -9.70 -6.07
N LEU A 7 -11.52 -10.37 -5.50
CA LEU A 7 -11.69 -11.69 -4.90
C LEU A 7 -12.66 -11.64 -3.71
N LYS A 8 -12.62 -10.62 -2.88
CA LYS A 8 -13.57 -10.46 -1.76
C LYS A 8 -15.02 -10.37 -2.21
N GLN A 9 -15.27 -9.65 -3.30
CA GLN A 9 -16.61 -9.47 -3.85
C GLN A 9 -17.13 -10.74 -4.55
N THR A 10 -16.23 -11.54 -5.11
CA THR A 10 -16.62 -12.75 -5.87
C THR A 10 -16.79 -13.98 -4.99
N THR A 11 -16.01 -14.10 -3.91
CA THR A 11 -15.99 -15.34 -3.09
C THR A 11 -17.02 -15.38 -1.97
N ASN A 12 -17.44 -14.21 -1.47
CA ASN A 12 -18.47 -14.08 -0.41
C ASN A 12 -18.24 -14.99 0.82
N VAL A 13 -16.99 -15.24 1.21
CA VAL A 13 -16.65 -16.09 2.35
C VAL A 13 -16.94 -15.38 3.66
N GLU A 14 -17.70 -16.00 4.53
CA GLU A 14 -18.04 -15.49 5.85
C GLU A 14 -16.81 -15.52 6.79
N ARG A 15 -16.68 -14.50 7.63
CA ARG A 15 -15.61 -14.45 8.62
C ARG A 15 -15.87 -15.40 9.78
N PRO A 16 -14.82 -15.89 10.48
CA PRO A 16 -14.98 -16.72 11.66
C PRO A 16 -15.84 -16.09 12.75
N ASP A 17 -15.83 -14.75 12.87
CA ASP A 17 -16.64 -13.99 13.85
C ASP A 17 -18.05 -13.63 13.35
N GLY A 18 -18.43 -14.04 12.14
CA GLY A 18 -19.74 -13.77 11.55
C GLY A 18 -19.99 -12.30 11.17
N SER A 19 -18.99 -11.42 11.29
CA SER A 19 -19.19 -9.97 11.12
C SER A 19 -19.56 -9.54 9.70
N ASN A 20 -19.06 -10.24 8.69
CA ASN A 20 -19.39 -10.01 7.26
C ASN A 20 -18.92 -11.16 6.38
N ARG A 21 -19.28 -11.08 5.07
CA ARG A 21 -18.93 -12.08 4.06
C ARG A 21 -17.76 -11.70 3.15
N HIS A 22 -16.80 -10.94 3.66
CA HIS A 22 -15.62 -10.50 2.92
C HIS A 22 -14.32 -10.98 3.60
N SER A 23 -14.31 -12.28 4.02
CA SER A 23 -13.14 -12.85 4.68
C SER A 23 -11.99 -13.10 3.70
N PHE A 24 -12.27 -13.74 2.59
CA PHE A 24 -11.25 -14.23 1.65
C PHE A 24 -10.95 -13.22 0.53
N PRO A 25 -9.68 -12.99 0.22
CA PRO A 25 -8.48 -13.27 0.99
C PRO A 25 -8.17 -12.18 2.03
N SER A 26 -7.19 -12.44 2.94
CA SER A 26 -6.78 -11.46 3.95
C SER A 26 -5.98 -10.32 3.34
N GLY A 27 -6.56 -9.11 3.29
CA GLY A 27 -5.90 -7.92 2.75
C GLY A 27 -4.73 -7.44 3.61
N HIS A 28 -4.85 -7.47 4.94
CA HIS A 28 -3.76 -7.10 5.84
C HIS A 28 -2.54 -8.01 5.68
N THR A 29 -2.78 -9.32 5.56
CA THR A 29 -1.71 -10.30 5.32
C THR A 29 -1.07 -10.07 3.94
N ALA A 30 -1.87 -9.83 2.90
CA ALA A 30 -1.34 -9.55 1.57
C ALA A 30 -0.43 -8.32 1.56
N THR A 31 -0.84 -7.23 2.21
CA THR A 31 -0.03 -6.01 2.32
C THR A 31 1.24 -6.24 3.12
N ALA A 32 1.16 -6.96 4.27
CA ALA A 32 2.32 -7.24 5.10
C ALA A 32 3.37 -8.09 4.34
N PHE A 33 2.95 -9.14 3.64
CA PHE A 33 3.86 -9.98 2.85
C PHE A 33 4.39 -9.26 1.61
N MET A 34 3.59 -8.43 0.96
CA MET A 34 4.07 -7.55 -0.12
C MET A 34 5.21 -6.66 0.36
N THR A 35 5.02 -5.97 1.49
CA THR A 35 6.03 -5.10 2.08
C THR A 35 7.28 -5.87 2.51
N ALA A 36 7.11 -7.04 3.13
CA ALA A 36 8.24 -7.89 3.51
C ALA A 36 9.06 -8.36 2.31
N THR A 37 8.39 -8.73 1.22
CA THR A 37 9.07 -9.15 -0.02
C THR A 37 9.83 -7.99 -0.66
N MET A 38 9.22 -6.79 -0.71
CA MET A 38 9.90 -5.58 -1.19
C MET A 38 11.15 -5.28 -0.36
N LEU A 39 11.01 -5.28 0.96
CA LEU A 39 12.12 -5.01 1.88
C LEU A 39 13.25 -6.04 1.72
N ASN A 40 12.91 -7.31 1.59
CA ASN A 40 13.89 -8.36 1.35
C ASN A 40 14.58 -8.23 0.00
N LYS A 41 13.87 -7.82 -1.06
CA LYS A 41 14.47 -7.60 -2.38
C LYS A 41 15.43 -6.42 -2.41
N GLU A 42 15.05 -5.32 -1.77
CA GLU A 42 15.86 -4.10 -1.77
C GLU A 42 17.05 -4.16 -0.82
N TYR A 43 16.90 -4.82 0.32
CA TYR A 43 17.90 -4.76 1.39
C TYR A 43 18.41 -6.13 1.87
N GLY A 44 17.81 -7.24 1.42
CA GLY A 44 18.22 -8.59 1.86
C GLY A 44 19.66 -8.93 1.50
N HIS A 45 20.19 -8.33 0.43
CA HIS A 45 21.59 -8.48 0.04
C HIS A 45 22.57 -7.86 1.06
N LYS A 46 22.13 -6.86 1.85
CA LYS A 46 22.96 -6.22 2.90
C LYS A 46 23.01 -7.05 4.17
N SER A 47 21.92 -7.72 4.52
CA SER A 47 21.85 -8.60 5.67
C SER A 47 20.64 -9.55 5.58
N PRO A 48 20.83 -10.86 5.75
CA PRO A 48 19.72 -11.82 5.76
C PRO A 48 18.74 -11.59 6.91
N TRP A 49 19.17 -10.94 7.97
CA TRP A 49 18.33 -10.61 9.12
C TRP A 49 17.20 -9.64 8.78
N ILE A 50 17.37 -8.81 7.76
CA ILE A 50 16.33 -7.89 7.27
C ILE A 50 15.15 -8.69 6.70
N GLY A 51 15.44 -9.69 5.86
CA GLY A 51 14.40 -10.57 5.32
C GLY A 51 13.72 -11.38 6.41
N ILE A 52 14.51 -12.01 7.30
CA ILE A 52 13.99 -12.80 8.43
C ILE A 52 13.06 -11.93 9.30
N GLY A 53 13.50 -10.74 9.68
CA GLY A 53 12.68 -9.81 10.48
C GLY A 53 11.40 -9.38 9.76
N ALA A 54 11.49 -8.99 8.49
CA ALA A 54 10.35 -8.56 7.70
C ALA A 54 9.28 -9.66 7.56
N TYR A 55 9.68 -10.88 7.21
CA TYR A 55 8.76 -12.01 7.08
C TYR A 55 8.22 -12.48 8.45
N SER A 56 8.99 -12.36 9.53
CA SER A 56 8.50 -12.64 10.87
C SER A 56 7.37 -11.69 11.26
N VAL A 57 7.50 -10.39 10.99
CA VAL A 57 6.44 -9.39 11.24
C VAL A 57 5.21 -9.65 10.36
N ALA A 58 5.42 -9.99 9.08
CA ALA A 58 4.33 -10.32 8.18
C ALA A 58 3.57 -11.58 8.64
N THR A 59 4.29 -12.60 9.09
CA THR A 59 3.69 -13.83 9.65
C THR A 59 2.93 -13.53 10.92
N ALA A 60 3.50 -12.76 11.85
CA ALA A 60 2.81 -12.34 13.07
C ALA A 60 1.52 -11.58 12.74
N THR A 61 1.53 -10.71 11.73
CA THR A 61 0.32 -10.02 11.26
C THR A 61 -0.76 -11.02 10.83
N GLY A 62 -0.42 -12.04 10.04
CA GLY A 62 -1.37 -13.09 9.63
C GLY A 62 -1.92 -13.88 10.82
N LEU A 63 -1.05 -14.28 11.76
CA LEU A 63 -1.46 -15.01 12.97
C LEU A 63 -2.40 -14.17 13.85
N MET A 64 -2.13 -12.88 14.01
CA MET A 64 -3.02 -11.98 14.75
C MET A 64 -4.40 -11.85 14.10
N ARG A 65 -4.50 -11.91 12.76
CA ARG A 65 -5.80 -11.89 12.08
C ARG A 65 -6.62 -13.15 12.37
N MET A 66 -5.97 -14.30 12.50
CA MET A 66 -6.61 -15.56 12.91
C MET A 66 -6.98 -15.53 14.40
N ALA A 67 -6.05 -15.10 15.26
CA ALA A 67 -6.30 -15.00 16.71
C ALA A 67 -7.49 -14.08 17.05
N ASN A 68 -7.69 -13.03 16.25
CA ASN A 68 -8.82 -12.12 16.39
C ASN A 68 -10.10 -12.60 15.67
N ASN A 69 -10.17 -13.85 15.24
CA ASN A 69 -11.31 -14.45 14.51
C ASN A 69 -11.78 -13.64 13.28
N LYS A 70 -10.86 -12.90 12.64
CA LYS A 70 -11.20 -12.07 11.46
C LYS A 70 -10.99 -12.79 10.13
N HIS A 71 -10.14 -13.81 10.12
CA HIS A 71 -9.77 -14.55 8.91
C HIS A 71 -9.49 -16.02 9.20
N TRP A 72 -9.84 -16.88 8.25
CA TRP A 72 -9.48 -18.28 8.24
C TRP A 72 -8.00 -18.45 7.86
N LEU A 73 -7.42 -19.60 8.16
CA LEU A 73 -6.05 -19.94 7.73
C LEU A 73 -5.88 -19.84 6.20
N SER A 74 -6.86 -20.31 5.46
CA SER A 74 -6.88 -20.21 3.98
C SER A 74 -6.80 -18.76 3.49
N ASP A 75 -7.49 -17.82 4.17
CA ASP A 75 -7.49 -16.42 3.80
C ASP A 75 -6.12 -15.79 4.00
N VAL A 76 -5.45 -16.17 5.10
CA VAL A 76 -4.11 -15.72 5.47
C VAL A 76 -3.07 -16.25 4.50
N LEU A 77 -3.09 -17.55 4.21
CA LEU A 77 -2.14 -18.18 3.26
C LEU A 77 -2.30 -17.63 1.85
N THR A 78 -3.55 -17.49 1.39
CA THR A 78 -3.81 -16.90 0.07
C THR A 78 -3.40 -15.43 0.02
N GLY A 79 -3.68 -14.68 1.07
CA GLY A 79 -3.22 -13.29 1.21
C GLY A 79 -1.70 -13.16 1.13
N ALA A 80 -0.97 -14.00 1.85
CA ALA A 80 0.49 -14.05 1.81
C ALA A 80 1.00 -14.36 0.39
N GLY A 81 0.44 -15.39 -0.26
CA GLY A 81 0.77 -15.75 -1.63
C GLY A 81 0.54 -14.61 -2.62
N ILE A 82 -0.61 -13.95 -2.56
CA ILE A 82 -0.93 -12.80 -3.41
C ILE A 82 0.08 -11.65 -3.17
N GLY A 83 0.44 -11.37 -1.92
CA GLY A 83 1.41 -10.34 -1.58
C GLY A 83 2.78 -10.61 -2.21
N ILE A 84 3.32 -11.81 -2.03
CA ILE A 84 4.61 -12.22 -2.60
C ILE A 84 4.57 -12.18 -4.13
N LEU A 85 3.59 -12.87 -4.73
CA LEU A 85 3.48 -12.98 -6.20
C LEU A 85 3.29 -11.62 -6.87
N SER A 86 2.48 -10.73 -6.29
CA SER A 86 2.28 -9.38 -6.83
C SER A 86 3.57 -8.59 -6.83
N THR A 87 4.40 -8.72 -5.78
CA THR A 87 5.70 -8.07 -5.70
C THR A 87 6.66 -8.65 -6.73
N GLU A 88 6.81 -9.97 -6.77
CA GLU A 88 7.69 -10.66 -7.73
C GLU A 88 7.36 -10.28 -9.18
N LEU A 89 6.06 -10.33 -9.52
CA LEU A 89 5.59 -9.95 -10.85
C LEU A 89 5.86 -8.48 -11.15
N GLY A 90 5.65 -7.59 -10.17
CA GLY A 90 5.93 -6.17 -10.32
C GLY A 90 7.41 -5.89 -10.63
N TYR A 91 8.32 -6.53 -9.90
CA TYR A 91 9.76 -6.43 -10.17
C TYR A 91 10.14 -7.04 -11.51
N TYR A 92 9.59 -8.19 -11.85
CA TYR A 92 9.84 -8.84 -13.14
C TYR A 92 9.39 -7.93 -14.32
N LEU A 93 8.19 -7.37 -14.25
CA LEU A 93 7.69 -6.46 -15.28
C LEU A 93 8.51 -5.16 -15.34
N ALA A 94 8.91 -4.63 -14.19
CA ALA A 94 9.79 -3.47 -14.15
C ALA A 94 11.13 -3.77 -14.82
N ASP A 95 11.74 -4.91 -14.54
CA ASP A 95 12.99 -5.32 -15.18
C ASP A 95 12.82 -5.52 -16.69
N LEU A 96 11.70 -6.12 -17.11
CA LEU A 96 11.41 -6.31 -18.54
C LEU A 96 11.26 -4.97 -19.28
N ILE A 97 10.57 -4.01 -18.67
CA ILE A 97 10.28 -2.70 -19.30
C ILE A 97 11.49 -1.77 -19.26
N PHE A 98 12.23 -1.75 -18.15
CA PHE A 98 13.31 -0.77 -17.93
C PHE A 98 14.70 -1.29 -18.26
N LYS A 99 14.92 -2.61 -18.28
CA LYS A 99 16.20 -3.22 -18.61
C LYS A 99 16.65 -2.88 -20.04
N GLU A 100 15.72 -2.81 -20.98
CA GLU A 100 16.02 -2.41 -22.37
C GLU A 100 16.26 -0.90 -22.54
N ARG A 101 15.91 -0.08 -21.54
CA ARG A 101 16.10 1.39 -21.57
C ARG A 101 17.35 1.87 -20.83
N GLY A 102 18.23 0.96 -20.41
CA GLY A 102 19.50 1.31 -19.79
C GLY A 102 19.41 2.03 -18.45
N ILE A 103 18.26 1.96 -17.78
CA ILE A 103 18.11 2.46 -16.41
C ILE A 103 18.71 1.40 -15.47
N ASN A 104 20.02 1.48 -15.28
CA ASN A 104 20.76 0.60 -14.40
C ASN A 104 20.39 0.92 -12.94
N ARG A 105 19.74 -0.02 -12.24
CA ARG A 105 19.56 0.03 -10.77
C ARG A 105 20.90 0.19 -10.05
N LEU A 106 21.94 -0.45 -10.56
CA LEU A 106 23.30 -0.37 -10.02
C LEU A 106 23.87 1.06 -10.02
N ALA A 107 23.50 1.90 -11.02
CA ALA A 107 23.94 3.29 -11.05
C ALA A 107 23.35 4.12 -9.91
N ASN A 108 22.12 3.83 -9.50
CA ASN A 108 21.49 4.53 -8.37
C ASN A 108 22.06 4.06 -7.02
N GLU A 109 22.36 2.78 -6.85
CA GLU A 109 22.99 2.29 -5.62
C GLU A 109 24.43 2.82 -5.46
N GLU A 110 25.21 2.90 -6.54
CA GLU A 110 26.54 3.49 -6.48
C GLU A 110 26.51 5.00 -6.24
N VAL A 111 25.53 5.71 -6.79
CA VAL A 111 25.38 7.16 -6.56
C VAL A 111 24.97 7.43 -5.09
N PHE A 112 24.01 6.68 -4.57
CA PHE A 112 23.58 6.82 -3.16
C PHE A 112 24.67 6.38 -2.17
N SER A 113 25.42 5.32 -2.47
CA SER A 113 26.51 4.85 -1.60
C SER A 113 27.73 5.78 -1.59
N ARG A 114 27.91 6.62 -2.61
CA ARG A 114 28.97 7.64 -2.69
C ARG A 114 28.58 8.97 -2.08
N MET A 115 27.29 9.19 -1.78
CA MET A 115 26.86 10.43 -1.14
C MET A 115 26.98 10.33 0.38
N ASP A 116 27.89 11.08 0.97
CA ASP A 116 28.00 11.21 2.43
C ASP A 116 26.71 11.76 3.07
N LYS A 117 25.90 12.49 2.29
CA LYS A 117 24.63 13.09 2.72
C LYS A 117 23.61 13.03 1.59
N PRO A 118 22.78 11.97 1.47
CA PRO A 118 21.84 11.78 0.39
C PRO A 118 20.60 12.68 0.51
N SER A 119 20.81 14.00 0.66
CA SER A 119 19.73 14.97 0.74
C SER A 119 19.03 15.11 -0.60
N PHE A 120 17.70 15.24 -0.58
CA PHE A 120 16.91 15.39 -1.80
C PHE A 120 15.78 16.40 -1.63
N LEU A 121 15.35 16.94 -2.75
CA LEU A 121 14.14 17.77 -2.89
C LEU A 121 13.41 17.28 -4.13
N SER A 122 12.12 16.94 -3.99
CA SER A 122 11.30 16.47 -5.09
C SER A 122 9.97 17.20 -5.18
N LEU A 123 9.47 17.33 -6.40
CA LEU A 123 8.12 17.81 -6.69
C LEU A 123 7.18 16.61 -6.81
N TYR A 124 6.04 16.74 -6.18
CA TYR A 124 4.98 15.73 -6.21
C TYR A 124 3.74 16.29 -6.89
N LEU A 125 3.24 15.55 -7.89
CA LEU A 125 1.97 15.84 -8.56
C LEU A 125 1.12 14.58 -8.49
N GLY A 126 -0.12 14.70 -8.05
CA GLY A 126 -1.05 13.59 -7.91
C GLY A 126 -2.45 13.95 -8.38
N LEU A 127 -3.19 12.95 -8.81
CA LEU A 127 -4.63 13.03 -9.08
C LEU A 127 -5.36 12.22 -8.02
N ASN A 128 -6.31 12.83 -7.36
CA ASN A 128 -7.19 12.19 -6.39
C ASN A 128 -8.44 11.73 -7.14
N ILE A 129 -8.63 10.42 -7.25
CA ILE A 129 -9.81 9.83 -7.85
C ILE A 129 -10.59 9.15 -6.73
N PRO A 130 -11.80 9.61 -6.41
CA PRO A 130 -12.63 8.97 -5.40
C PRO A 130 -13.09 7.60 -5.91
N LEU A 131 -12.93 6.58 -5.09
CA LEU A 131 -13.31 5.20 -5.42
C LEU A 131 -14.63 4.79 -4.78
N SER A 132 -15.14 5.55 -3.81
CA SER A 132 -16.42 5.27 -3.13
C SER A 132 -16.91 6.50 -2.37
N GLY A 133 -18.23 6.66 -2.26
CA GLY A 133 -18.91 7.51 -1.28
C GLY A 133 -18.98 6.81 0.08
N TYR A 134 -19.16 7.57 1.14
CA TYR A 134 -19.44 7.08 2.49
C TYR A 134 -20.85 7.50 2.90
N ASP A 135 -21.70 6.52 3.21
CA ASP A 135 -22.99 6.74 3.81
C ASP A 135 -22.80 6.88 5.34
N ILE A 136 -23.16 8.02 5.89
CA ILE A 136 -23.11 8.26 7.34
C ILE A 136 -24.46 7.98 7.98
N ASP A 137 -25.55 8.20 7.26
CA ASP A 137 -26.91 7.95 7.70
C ASP A 137 -27.80 7.65 6.49
N GLU A 138 -29.00 7.06 6.69
CA GLU A 138 -29.93 6.70 5.61
C GLU A 138 -30.37 7.88 4.71
N GLN A 139 -30.03 9.12 5.07
CA GLN A 139 -30.41 10.33 4.36
C GLN A 139 -29.24 11.23 3.91
N THR A 140 -27.99 10.85 4.16
CA THR A 140 -26.85 11.71 3.86
C THR A 140 -25.70 10.92 3.25
N GLU A 141 -25.47 11.10 1.95
CA GLU A 141 -24.36 10.54 1.23
C GLU A 141 -23.23 11.59 1.08
N PHE A 142 -22.05 11.26 1.55
CA PHE A 142 -20.85 12.06 1.33
C PHE A 142 -20.04 11.46 0.19
N SER A 143 -19.87 12.21 -0.88
CA SER A 143 -18.96 11.85 -1.95
C SER A 143 -17.91 12.94 -2.14
N THR A 144 -16.71 12.54 -2.51
CA THR A 144 -15.63 13.45 -2.87
C THR A 144 -15.52 13.50 -4.39
N SER A 145 -15.32 14.68 -4.91
CA SER A 145 -15.03 14.89 -6.34
C SER A 145 -13.57 14.54 -6.64
N SER A 146 -13.30 14.25 -7.92
CA SER A 146 -11.92 14.15 -8.40
C SER A 146 -11.19 15.46 -8.15
N GLY A 147 -9.95 15.36 -7.69
CA GLY A 147 -9.14 16.50 -7.35
C GLY A 147 -7.70 16.35 -7.82
N SER A 148 -6.94 17.41 -7.65
CA SER A 148 -5.50 17.39 -7.91
C SER A 148 -4.74 17.73 -6.63
N THR A 149 -3.56 17.14 -6.51
CA THR A 149 -2.64 17.40 -5.41
C THR A 149 -1.29 17.77 -5.99
N ALA A 150 -0.72 18.85 -5.49
CA ALA A 150 0.64 19.25 -5.80
C ALA A 150 1.39 19.50 -4.50
N GLY A 151 2.67 19.18 -4.47
CA GLY A 151 3.46 19.41 -3.28
C GLY A 151 4.94 19.30 -3.51
N VAL A 152 5.66 19.61 -2.45
CA VAL A 152 7.11 19.51 -2.38
C VAL A 152 7.45 18.62 -1.21
N GLU A 153 8.35 17.67 -1.43
CA GLU A 153 8.92 16.84 -0.37
C GLU A 153 10.43 16.89 -0.42
N GLY A 154 11.04 16.81 0.73
CA GLY A 154 12.49 16.79 0.80
C GLY A 154 12.98 16.28 2.14
N ALA A 155 14.22 15.81 2.13
CA ALA A 155 14.92 15.43 3.35
C ALA A 155 16.37 15.93 3.31
N TYR A 156 16.81 16.43 4.42
CA TYR A 156 18.20 16.78 4.66
C TYR A 156 18.84 15.73 5.58
N PHE A 157 19.91 15.13 5.11
CA PHE A 157 20.64 14.11 5.84
C PHE A 157 21.85 14.70 6.53
N PHE A 158 21.95 14.47 7.83
CA PHE A 158 23.09 14.90 8.66
C PHE A 158 24.28 13.95 8.44
N ASN A 159 23.97 12.67 8.21
CA ASN A 159 24.94 11.61 7.87
C ASN A 159 24.24 10.60 6.92
N PRO A 160 24.95 9.55 6.40
CA PRO A 160 24.35 8.59 5.47
C PRO A 160 23.10 7.85 5.98
N TYR A 161 22.84 7.87 7.29
CA TYR A 161 21.81 7.04 7.93
C TYR A 161 20.72 7.84 8.63
N ILE A 162 20.97 9.11 8.97
CA ILE A 162 20.05 9.93 9.76
C ILE A 162 19.80 11.25 9.03
N GLY A 163 18.54 11.53 8.78
CA GLY A 163 18.09 12.76 8.18
C GLY A 163 16.77 13.23 8.78
N ALA A 164 16.44 14.47 8.53
CA ALA A 164 15.13 15.04 8.82
C ALA A 164 14.51 15.54 7.51
N GLY A 165 13.24 15.25 7.32
CA GLY A 165 12.54 15.63 6.11
C GLY A 165 11.08 15.92 6.37
N GLY A 166 10.44 16.49 5.37
CA GLY A 166 9.04 16.84 5.43
C GLY A 166 8.41 16.87 4.05
N ARG A 167 7.07 16.86 4.05
CA ARG A 167 6.26 17.03 2.85
C ARG A 167 5.26 18.13 3.11
N PHE A 168 5.14 19.04 2.14
CA PHE A 168 4.08 20.03 2.07
C PHE A 168 3.26 19.74 0.81
N THR A 169 1.96 19.49 0.99
CA THR A 169 1.05 19.22 -0.12
C THR A 169 -0.18 20.11 -0.04
N VAL A 170 -0.60 20.60 -1.19
CA VAL A 170 -1.86 21.30 -1.37
C VAL A 170 -2.74 20.44 -2.25
N SER A 171 -3.91 20.09 -1.74
CA SER A 171 -4.91 19.31 -2.50
C SER A 171 -6.16 20.15 -2.68
N ASN A 172 -6.69 20.10 -3.90
CA ASN A 172 -7.98 20.68 -4.24
C ASN A 172 -8.97 19.53 -4.50
N THR A 173 -9.84 19.28 -3.53
CA THR A 173 -10.87 18.24 -3.61
C THR A 173 -12.17 18.82 -3.09
N SER A 174 -13.21 18.85 -3.92
CA SER A 174 -14.53 19.32 -3.51
C SER A 174 -15.29 18.20 -2.81
N ILE A 175 -15.92 18.53 -1.70
CA ILE A 175 -16.83 17.62 -0.99
C ILE A 175 -18.25 17.88 -1.51
N ILE A 176 -18.92 16.85 -1.99
CA ILE A 176 -20.32 16.89 -2.43
C ILE A 176 -21.14 16.22 -1.34
N VAL A 177 -22.07 16.98 -0.78
CA VAL A 177 -23.01 16.48 0.23
C VAL A 177 -24.39 16.43 -0.44
N ASN A 178 -24.89 15.25 -0.69
CA ASN A 178 -26.25 15.02 -1.17
C ASN A 178 -27.13 14.78 0.07
N THR A 179 -28.04 15.73 0.32
CA THR A 179 -29.08 15.57 1.34
C THR A 179 -30.41 15.43 0.59
N ASP A 180 -31.00 14.25 0.58
CA ASP A 180 -32.36 14.06 0.09
C ASP A 180 -33.32 14.76 1.06
N ARG A 181 -33.78 15.95 0.68
CA ARG A 181 -34.95 16.53 1.29
C ARG A 181 -36.14 15.69 0.87
N ALA A 182 -36.64 14.86 1.80
CA ALA A 182 -37.98 14.31 1.65
C ALA A 182 -38.96 15.47 1.51
N GLU A 183 -39.39 15.74 0.29
CA GLU A 183 -40.59 16.57 0.04
C GLU A 183 -41.76 15.77 0.56
N ASN A 184 -42.26 16.17 1.72
CA ASN A 184 -43.55 15.76 2.20
C ASN A 184 -44.62 16.37 1.29
N ASN A 185 -45.27 15.53 0.51
CA ASN A 185 -46.64 15.74 0.03
C ASN A 185 -47.59 14.86 0.87
#